data_f56a1fee44c34e7d17368d94ac65eaf9
#
_entry.id   f56a1fee44c34e7d17368d94ac65eaf9
#
_cell.length_a   1.000
_cell.length_b   1.000
_cell.length_c   1.000
_cell.angle_alpha   90.00
_cell.angle_beta   90.00
_cell.angle_gamma   90.00
#
_symmetry.space_group_name_H-M   'P 1'
#
loop_
_entity.id
_entity.type
_entity.pdbx_description
1 polymer ?
#
loop_
_entity_poly.entity_id
_entity_poly.type
_entity_poly.pdbx_seq_one_letter_code
_entity_poly.pdbx_strand_id
1 'polypeptide(L)'
;MKMNIPEPARKIIDRLNEHGYEAYVVGGCVRDMILKREPGDWDITTSARPEQVKALFTRTLDTGIQHGTVTIMVGKEGYEVTTFRVDGDYTDGRHPDTVTFTPSLEEDLKRRDFTINAMAYNHNTGLVDIFGGREDIARKVIRCVGNPTERFTEDALRILRAIRFSAQLGFEIEDATRQAITEIAPNLIHVSKERIQVELTKLLLSDRPQTMKLVYETGISPYVSETFHKMGEMLADMPITVPAKKALRWALFLSLIHISEPTRQEAI
;
A
#
# COMPACT_ATOMS: atom_id res chain seq x y z
N MET A 1 5.25 9.86 21.97
CA MET A 1 6.43 9.63 21.11
C MET A 1 6.56 10.82 20.18
N LYS A 2 7.72 11.51 20.17
CA LYS A 2 7.95 12.63 19.28
C LYS A 2 8.61 12.12 18.00
N MET A 3 7.98 12.34 16.85
CA MET A 3 8.49 11.92 15.54
C MET A 3 8.97 13.15 14.78
N ASN A 4 9.96 12.99 13.92
CA ASN A 4 10.52 14.08 13.13
C ASN A 4 9.80 14.15 11.76
N ILE A 5 8.98 15.19 11.59
CA ILE A 5 8.32 15.49 10.31
C ILE A 5 9.17 16.55 9.59
N PRO A 6 9.39 16.44 8.26
CA PRO A 6 10.07 17.48 7.49
C PRO A 6 9.38 18.83 7.62
N GLU A 7 10.19 19.88 7.61
CA GLU A 7 9.69 21.25 7.78
C GLU A 7 8.56 21.64 6.81
N PRO A 8 8.61 21.27 5.50
CA PRO A 8 7.51 21.56 4.60
C PRO A 8 6.19 20.90 5.00
N ALA A 9 6.20 19.59 5.34
CA ALA A 9 5.00 18.87 5.78
C ALA A 9 4.45 19.46 7.08
N ARG A 10 5.34 19.82 8.03
CA ARG A 10 4.95 20.49 9.27
C ARG A 10 4.26 21.83 9.01
N LYS A 11 4.82 22.66 8.14
CA LYS A 11 4.21 23.96 7.76
C LYS A 11 2.83 23.80 7.12
N ILE A 12 2.63 22.75 6.32
CA ILE A 12 1.32 22.45 5.74
C ILE A 12 0.32 22.10 6.85
N ILE A 13 0.71 21.23 7.78
CA ILE A 13 -0.14 20.83 8.92
C ILE A 13 -0.47 22.05 9.80
N ASP A 14 0.53 22.85 10.15
CA ASP A 14 0.36 24.05 11.00
C ASP A 14 -0.63 25.02 10.35
N ARG A 15 -0.47 25.30 9.05
CA ARG A 15 -1.36 26.22 8.33
C ARG A 15 -2.81 25.73 8.27
N LEU A 16 -3.02 24.42 8.10
CA LEU A 16 -4.37 23.82 8.16
C LEU A 16 -4.96 23.95 9.57
N ASN A 17 -4.17 23.65 10.60
CA ASN A 17 -4.61 23.74 12.00
C ASN A 17 -4.94 25.19 12.42
N GLU A 18 -4.14 26.18 12.00
CA GLU A 18 -4.37 27.61 12.26
C GLU A 18 -5.69 28.11 11.68
N HIS A 19 -6.20 27.44 10.63
CA HIS A 19 -7.49 27.76 10.00
C HIS A 19 -8.64 26.86 10.49
N GLY A 20 -8.42 26.13 11.60
CA GLY A 20 -9.45 25.32 12.25
C GLY A 20 -9.67 23.94 11.64
N TYR A 21 -8.79 23.48 10.76
CA TYR A 21 -8.86 22.14 10.19
C TYR A 21 -7.91 21.17 10.88
N GLU A 22 -8.37 19.96 11.12
CA GLU A 22 -7.48 18.88 11.55
C GLU A 22 -6.58 18.46 10.38
N ALA A 23 -5.28 18.20 10.67
CA ALA A 23 -4.33 17.71 9.69
C ALA A 23 -3.27 16.81 10.32
N TYR A 24 -2.90 15.73 9.62
CA TYR A 24 -1.96 14.73 10.12
C TYR A 24 -1.12 14.19 8.94
N VAL A 25 0.14 13.84 9.18
CA VAL A 25 0.80 12.87 8.30
C VAL A 25 0.21 11.49 8.57
N VAL A 26 0.10 10.61 7.54
CA VAL A 26 -0.68 9.38 7.66
C VAL A 26 -0.08 8.24 6.84
N GLY A 27 -0.31 7.01 7.27
CA GLY A 27 0.00 5.84 6.46
C GLY A 27 1.46 5.40 6.50
N GLY A 28 2.06 5.21 5.32
CA GLY A 28 3.41 4.67 5.17
C GLY A 28 4.48 5.46 5.90
N CYS A 29 4.42 6.78 5.86
CA CYS A 29 5.40 7.63 6.54
C CYS A 29 5.35 7.49 8.06
N VAL A 30 4.16 7.33 8.66
CA VAL A 30 4.02 7.11 10.11
C VAL A 30 4.60 5.76 10.51
N ARG A 31 4.28 4.70 9.77
CA ARG A 31 4.88 3.36 9.96
C ARG A 31 6.40 3.44 9.86
N ASP A 32 6.93 4.07 8.83
CA ASP A 32 8.38 4.09 8.57
C ASP A 32 9.11 4.89 9.65
N MET A 33 8.53 6.01 10.14
CA MET A 33 9.06 6.72 11.30
C MET A 33 9.11 5.84 12.57
N ILE A 34 8.06 5.05 12.83
CA ILE A 34 8.04 4.11 13.97
C ILE A 34 9.15 3.06 13.83
N LEU A 35 9.37 2.56 12.61
CA LEU A 35 10.41 1.59 12.26
C LEU A 35 11.82 2.22 12.17
N LYS A 36 11.95 3.55 12.40
CA LYS A 36 13.20 4.31 12.24
C LYS A 36 13.77 4.18 10.82
N ARG A 37 12.91 4.10 9.82
CA ARG A 37 13.21 4.17 8.40
C ARG A 37 12.93 5.59 7.90
N GLU A 38 13.65 6.01 6.88
CA GLU A 38 13.34 7.27 6.20
C GLU A 38 12.13 7.07 5.29
N PRO A 39 11.04 7.85 5.46
CA PRO A 39 9.89 7.77 4.57
C PRO A 39 10.23 8.23 3.15
N GLY A 40 9.75 7.50 2.15
CA GLY A 40 9.89 7.91 0.75
C GLY A 40 8.94 9.04 0.36
N ASP A 41 7.70 8.97 0.86
CA ASP A 41 6.62 9.91 0.56
C ASP A 41 5.96 10.39 1.86
N TRP A 42 5.38 11.59 1.82
CA TRP A 42 4.71 12.21 2.96
C TRP A 42 3.27 12.53 2.62
N ASP A 43 2.39 11.58 2.91
CA ASP A 43 0.95 11.78 2.75
C ASP A 43 0.39 12.54 3.94
N ILE A 44 -0.46 13.51 3.65
CA ILE A 44 -1.19 14.30 4.66
C ILE A 44 -2.68 14.03 4.49
N THR A 45 -3.39 13.87 5.60
CA THR A 45 -4.85 13.79 5.62
C THR A 45 -5.43 14.92 6.47
N THR A 46 -6.60 15.46 6.08
CA THR A 46 -7.17 16.66 6.72
C THR A 46 -8.70 16.65 6.70
N SER A 47 -9.30 17.37 7.66
CA SER A 47 -10.75 17.67 7.64
C SER A 47 -11.13 18.76 6.62
N ALA A 48 -10.14 19.51 6.09
CA ALA A 48 -10.38 20.52 5.07
C ALA A 48 -10.77 19.87 3.73
N ARG A 49 -11.79 20.43 3.08
CA ARG A 49 -12.19 20.00 1.73
C ARG A 49 -11.19 20.50 0.68
N PRO A 50 -11.14 19.89 -0.53
CA PRO A 50 -10.18 20.28 -1.57
C PRO A 50 -10.17 21.77 -1.88
N GLU A 51 -11.35 22.42 -1.96
CA GLU A 51 -11.47 23.84 -2.23
C GLU A 51 -10.88 24.69 -1.09
N GLN A 52 -11.03 24.24 0.16
CA GLN A 52 -10.49 24.90 1.32
C GLN A 52 -8.97 24.77 1.36
N VAL A 53 -8.43 23.59 1.03
CA VAL A 53 -6.98 23.39 0.87
C VAL A 53 -6.44 24.34 -0.20
N LYS A 54 -7.08 24.40 -1.38
CA LYS A 54 -6.66 25.29 -2.48
C LYS A 54 -6.72 26.78 -2.11
N ALA A 55 -7.68 27.18 -1.28
CA ALA A 55 -7.77 28.57 -0.80
C ALA A 55 -6.63 28.95 0.14
N LEU A 56 -6.05 27.99 0.86
CA LEU A 56 -4.96 28.23 1.81
C LEU A 56 -3.57 28.21 1.17
N PHE A 57 -3.41 27.54 0.02
CA PHE A 57 -2.09 27.34 -0.59
C PHE A 57 -2.06 27.84 -2.03
N THR A 58 -1.08 28.65 -2.38
CA THR A 58 -0.98 29.31 -3.69
C THR A 58 -0.53 28.41 -4.84
N ARG A 59 0.19 27.32 -4.54
CA ARG A 59 0.74 26.38 -5.53
C ARG A 59 0.18 25.00 -5.30
N THR A 60 -0.92 24.67 -5.95
CA THR A 60 -1.59 23.38 -5.85
C THR A 60 -1.80 22.76 -7.23
N LEU A 61 -1.83 21.42 -7.28
CA LEU A 61 -2.15 20.62 -8.46
C LEU A 61 -3.33 19.69 -8.13
N ASP A 62 -4.27 19.59 -9.07
CA ASP A 62 -5.48 18.76 -8.94
C ASP A 62 -5.19 17.31 -9.35
N THR A 63 -4.32 16.63 -8.59
CA THR A 63 -3.85 15.27 -8.92
C THR A 63 -4.90 14.18 -8.67
N GLY A 64 -5.90 14.45 -7.86
CA GLY A 64 -6.94 13.48 -7.49
C GLY A 64 -8.16 14.13 -6.85
N ILE A 65 -8.57 15.30 -7.36
CA ILE A 65 -9.64 16.11 -6.75
C ILE A 65 -10.97 15.35 -6.62
N GLN A 66 -11.27 14.46 -7.57
CA GLN A 66 -12.45 13.58 -7.55
C GLN A 66 -12.46 12.66 -6.32
N HIS A 67 -11.28 12.33 -5.79
CA HIS A 67 -11.12 11.49 -4.61
C HIS A 67 -10.69 12.29 -3.37
N GLY A 68 -10.77 13.61 -3.43
CA GLY A 68 -10.46 14.50 -2.32
C GLY A 68 -8.97 14.82 -2.15
N THR A 69 -8.11 14.53 -3.14
CA THR A 69 -6.66 14.74 -3.04
C THR A 69 -6.24 15.97 -3.85
N VAL A 70 -5.46 16.83 -3.19
CA VAL A 70 -4.79 17.99 -3.79
C VAL A 70 -3.30 17.89 -3.47
N THR A 71 -2.43 18.07 -4.45
CA THR A 71 -0.99 18.14 -4.23
C THR A 71 -0.57 19.59 -3.98
N ILE A 72 0.03 19.86 -2.83
CA ILE A 72 0.64 21.15 -2.49
C ILE A 72 2.11 21.11 -2.90
N MET A 73 2.51 22.09 -3.72
CA MET A 73 3.89 22.22 -4.19
C MET A 73 4.70 23.14 -3.27
N VAL A 74 5.76 22.58 -2.65
CA VAL A 74 6.75 23.33 -1.86
C VAL A 74 8.09 23.24 -2.57
N GLY A 75 8.49 24.32 -3.22
CA GLY A 75 9.65 24.30 -4.11
C GLY A 75 9.40 23.38 -5.31
N LYS A 76 10.15 22.27 -5.42
CA LYS A 76 10.02 21.25 -6.45
C LYS A 76 9.33 19.97 -5.93
N GLU A 77 9.05 19.89 -4.64
CA GLU A 77 8.45 18.73 -3.99
C GLU A 77 6.93 18.89 -3.91
N GLY A 78 6.21 17.78 -4.14
CA GLY A 78 4.77 17.68 -4.01
C GLY A 78 4.38 16.93 -2.74
N TYR A 79 3.43 17.49 -1.98
CA TYR A 79 2.84 16.86 -0.81
C TYR A 79 1.37 16.57 -1.09
N GLU A 80 0.99 15.31 -1.08
CA GLU A 80 -0.40 14.91 -1.27
C GLU A 80 -1.20 15.18 0.00
N VAL A 81 -2.25 15.99 -0.13
CA VAL A 81 -3.19 16.32 0.96
C VAL A 81 -4.56 15.81 0.58
N THR A 82 -5.05 14.83 1.33
CA THR A 82 -6.33 14.16 1.08
C THR A 82 -7.33 14.54 2.17
N THR A 83 -8.52 14.95 1.79
CA THR A 83 -9.65 15.18 2.69
C THR A 83 -10.09 13.86 3.33
N PHE A 84 -10.39 13.88 4.64
CA PHE A 84 -10.98 12.72 5.33
C PHE A 84 -12.22 12.25 4.59
N ARG A 85 -12.32 10.95 4.34
CA ARG A 85 -13.40 10.41 3.54
C ARG A 85 -13.82 9.03 3.99
N VAL A 86 -15.05 8.72 3.67
CA VAL A 86 -15.60 7.37 3.67
C VAL A 86 -15.76 6.96 2.22
N ASP A 87 -15.22 5.81 1.88
CA ASP A 87 -15.39 5.24 0.55
C ASP A 87 -16.74 4.51 0.50
N GLY A 88 -17.53 4.72 -0.57
CA GLY A 88 -18.76 3.99 -0.83
C GLY A 88 -18.49 2.59 -1.40
N ASP A 89 -19.50 2.02 -2.07
CA ASP A 89 -19.37 0.70 -2.68
C ASP A 89 -18.28 0.70 -3.79
N TYR A 90 -17.74 -0.46 -4.07
CA TYR A 90 -16.67 -0.67 -5.06
C TYR A 90 -17.16 -1.61 -6.15
N THR A 91 -17.94 -1.11 -7.12
CA THR A 91 -18.45 -1.95 -8.21
C THR A 91 -17.37 -2.36 -9.21
N ASP A 92 -16.33 -1.56 -9.40
CA ASP A 92 -15.20 -1.88 -10.27
C ASP A 92 -14.05 -2.62 -9.54
N GLY A 93 -14.20 -2.89 -8.23
CA GLY A 93 -13.18 -3.54 -7.41
C GLY A 93 -11.88 -2.70 -7.27
N ARG A 94 -11.95 -1.37 -7.47
CA ARG A 94 -10.79 -0.47 -7.37
C ARG A 94 -11.10 0.89 -6.78
N HIS A 95 -12.08 1.56 -7.36
CA HIS A 95 -12.45 2.91 -6.96
C HIS A 95 -13.79 2.85 -6.25
N PRO A 96 -13.95 3.56 -5.14
CA PRO A 96 -15.27 3.71 -4.59
C PRO A 96 -16.16 4.45 -5.60
N ASP A 97 -17.36 3.94 -5.84
CA ASP A 97 -18.34 4.57 -6.74
C ASP A 97 -18.68 5.98 -6.30
N THR A 98 -18.65 6.19 -5.02
CA THR A 98 -18.85 7.49 -4.38
C THR A 98 -17.86 7.71 -3.27
N VAL A 99 -17.41 8.94 -3.11
CA VAL A 99 -16.58 9.40 -2.00
C VAL A 99 -17.38 10.42 -1.20
N THR A 100 -17.58 10.16 0.08
CA THR A 100 -18.23 11.09 1.00
C THR A 100 -17.20 11.67 1.95
N PHE A 101 -17.06 12.99 1.95
CA PHE A 101 -16.15 13.66 2.90
C PHE A 101 -16.75 13.63 4.30
N THR A 102 -15.91 13.32 5.27
CA THR A 102 -16.26 13.24 6.70
C THR A 102 -15.36 14.14 7.52
N PRO A 103 -15.81 14.67 8.65
CA PRO A 103 -14.92 15.34 9.60
C PRO A 103 -14.14 14.36 10.49
N SER A 104 -14.40 13.06 10.41
CA SER A 104 -13.84 12.04 11.29
C SER A 104 -12.55 11.44 10.74
N LEU A 105 -11.43 11.65 11.44
CA LEU A 105 -10.18 10.96 11.18
C LEU A 105 -10.32 9.43 11.32
N GLU A 106 -11.12 8.96 12.30
CA GLU A 106 -11.35 7.53 12.52
C GLU A 106 -11.92 6.84 11.28
N GLU A 107 -12.93 7.45 10.64
CA GLU A 107 -13.52 6.91 9.41
C GLU A 107 -12.51 6.90 8.24
N ASP A 108 -11.65 7.92 8.13
CA ASP A 108 -10.58 7.92 7.11
C ASP A 108 -9.54 6.83 7.37
N LEU A 109 -9.19 6.56 8.62
CA LEU A 109 -8.26 5.49 8.97
C LEU A 109 -8.89 4.11 8.78
N LYS A 110 -10.18 3.95 9.05
CA LYS A 110 -10.92 2.69 8.95
C LYS A 110 -10.98 2.13 7.53
N ARG A 111 -11.03 2.96 6.48
CA ARG A 111 -11.05 2.53 5.08
C ARG A 111 -9.70 2.04 4.56
N ARG A 112 -8.60 2.19 5.33
CA ARG A 112 -7.25 1.79 4.91
C ARG A 112 -7.07 0.28 4.92
N ASP A 113 -6.01 -0.16 4.23
CA ASP A 113 -5.75 -1.59 4.02
C ASP A 113 -5.33 -2.33 5.31
N PHE A 114 -4.23 -1.89 5.94
CA PHE A 114 -3.62 -2.59 7.06
C PHE A 114 -3.44 -1.66 8.26
N THR A 115 -3.52 -2.22 9.46
CA THR A 115 -3.37 -1.48 10.72
C THR A 115 -2.07 -0.69 10.79
N ILE A 116 -0.98 -1.26 10.28
CA ILE A 116 0.34 -0.61 10.23
C ILE A 116 0.38 0.63 9.32
N ASN A 117 -0.62 0.82 8.45
CA ASN A 117 -0.80 1.98 7.58
C ASN A 117 -2.02 2.83 7.98
N ALA A 118 -2.75 2.44 9.04
CA ALA A 118 -3.93 3.13 9.55
C ALA A 118 -3.61 3.92 10.83
N MET A 119 -2.48 4.61 10.82
CA MET A 119 -2.01 5.50 11.88
C MET A 119 -1.79 6.89 11.33
N ALA A 120 -2.09 7.89 12.14
CA ALA A 120 -1.89 9.30 11.81
C ALA A 120 -1.03 9.98 12.88
N TYR A 121 -0.25 10.98 12.50
CA TYR A 121 0.59 11.72 13.44
C TYR A 121 0.55 13.21 13.17
N ASN A 122 0.37 13.98 14.23
CA ASN A 122 0.53 15.44 14.23
C ASN A 122 1.52 15.81 15.34
N HIS A 123 2.44 16.71 15.06
CA HIS A 123 3.51 17.08 16.01
C HIS A 123 3.01 17.82 17.24
N ASN A 124 1.80 18.40 17.21
CA ASN A 124 1.16 19.07 18.34
C ASN A 124 0.34 18.11 19.20
N THR A 125 -0.43 17.19 18.57
CA THR A 125 -1.38 16.30 19.26
C THR A 125 -0.84 14.87 19.45
N GLY A 126 0.21 14.52 18.72
CA GLY A 126 0.84 13.21 18.84
C GLY A 126 0.34 12.16 17.85
N LEU A 127 0.56 10.91 18.20
CA LEU A 127 0.17 9.75 17.41
C LEU A 127 -1.28 9.33 17.70
N VAL A 128 -2.04 9.13 16.64
CA VAL A 128 -3.37 8.52 16.66
C VAL A 128 -3.25 7.11 16.07
N ASP A 129 -3.56 6.11 16.89
CA ASP A 129 -3.50 4.67 16.55
C ASP A 129 -4.73 3.98 17.11
N ILE A 130 -5.82 4.00 16.36
CA ILE A 130 -7.13 3.46 16.78
C ILE A 130 -7.19 1.95 16.55
N PHE A 131 -6.49 1.46 15.53
CA PHE A 131 -6.59 0.06 15.08
C PHE A 131 -5.43 -0.83 15.55
N GLY A 132 -4.54 -0.31 16.42
CA GLY A 132 -3.45 -1.09 17.03
C GLY A 132 -2.26 -1.33 16.10
N GLY A 133 -2.01 -0.41 15.17
CA GLY A 133 -0.90 -0.52 14.22
C GLY A 133 0.47 -0.56 14.88
N ARG A 134 0.67 0.14 16.01
CA ARG A 134 1.93 0.09 16.79
C ARG A 134 2.20 -1.29 17.37
N GLU A 135 1.15 -1.93 17.90
CA GLU A 135 1.27 -3.29 18.45
C GLU A 135 1.63 -4.27 17.33
N ASP A 136 0.95 -4.18 16.19
CA ASP A 136 1.23 -5.04 15.04
C ASP A 136 2.65 -4.81 14.48
N ILE A 137 3.16 -3.57 14.47
CA ILE A 137 4.57 -3.29 14.14
C ILE A 137 5.51 -3.97 15.14
N ALA A 138 5.23 -3.87 16.44
CA ALA A 138 6.06 -4.50 17.48
C ALA A 138 6.05 -6.02 17.37
N ARG A 139 4.91 -6.62 17.04
CA ARG A 139 4.74 -8.06 16.81
C ARG A 139 5.19 -8.51 15.42
N LYS A 140 5.52 -7.57 14.53
CA LYS A 140 5.86 -7.83 13.11
C LYS A 140 4.75 -8.55 12.36
N VAL A 141 3.53 -8.04 12.44
CA VAL A 141 2.33 -8.64 11.84
C VAL A 141 1.72 -7.69 10.80
N ILE A 142 1.28 -8.24 9.67
CA ILE A 142 0.42 -7.59 8.68
C ILE A 142 -1.01 -8.03 8.95
N ARG A 143 -1.84 -7.11 9.45
CA ARG A 143 -3.25 -7.33 9.75
C ARG A 143 -4.12 -6.30 9.05
N CYS A 144 -5.22 -6.75 8.44
CA CYS A 144 -6.21 -5.85 7.84
C CYS A 144 -6.87 -4.96 8.91
N VAL A 145 -7.30 -3.78 8.50
CA VAL A 145 -8.20 -2.95 9.30
C VAL A 145 -9.61 -3.53 9.20
N GLY A 146 -10.21 -3.89 10.34
CA GLY A 146 -11.55 -4.50 10.36
C GLY A 146 -11.58 -5.92 9.80
N ASN A 147 -12.59 -6.22 8.98
CA ASN A 147 -12.79 -7.56 8.41
C ASN A 147 -11.92 -7.74 7.14
N PRO A 148 -10.99 -8.72 7.10
CA PRO A 148 -10.12 -8.93 5.94
C PRO A 148 -10.87 -9.29 4.65
N THR A 149 -11.93 -10.10 4.74
CA THR A 149 -12.73 -10.51 3.57
C THR A 149 -13.40 -9.29 2.93
N GLU A 150 -13.98 -8.39 3.73
CA GLU A 150 -14.56 -7.13 3.26
C GLU A 150 -13.49 -6.25 2.59
N ARG A 151 -12.35 -6.06 3.27
CA ARG A 151 -11.23 -5.23 2.76
C ARG A 151 -10.68 -5.72 1.42
N PHE A 152 -10.57 -7.03 1.21
CA PHE A 152 -10.10 -7.59 -0.05
C PHE A 152 -11.18 -7.64 -1.13
N THR A 153 -12.46 -7.72 -0.75
CA THR A 153 -13.58 -7.61 -1.69
C THR A 153 -13.68 -6.20 -2.28
N GLU A 154 -13.42 -5.15 -1.49
CA GLU A 154 -13.38 -3.76 -1.95
C GLU A 154 -12.29 -3.52 -3.00
N ASP A 155 -11.07 -3.97 -2.75
CA ASP A 155 -9.94 -3.90 -3.70
C ASP A 155 -9.05 -5.13 -3.52
N ALA A 156 -9.19 -6.09 -4.44
CA ALA A 156 -8.43 -7.34 -4.42
C ALA A 156 -6.90 -7.11 -4.57
N LEU A 157 -6.45 -5.95 -5.08
CA LEU A 157 -5.02 -5.64 -5.09
C LEU A 157 -4.41 -5.61 -3.69
N ARG A 158 -5.22 -5.36 -2.65
CA ARG A 158 -4.76 -5.40 -1.25
C ARG A 158 -4.19 -6.77 -0.87
N ILE A 159 -4.60 -7.84 -1.53
CA ILE A 159 -4.01 -9.19 -1.40
C ILE A 159 -2.51 -9.16 -1.74
N LEU A 160 -2.16 -8.65 -2.92
CA LEU A 160 -0.75 -8.54 -3.33
C LEU A 160 0.02 -7.53 -2.49
N ARG A 161 -0.65 -6.47 -2.02
CA ARG A 161 -0.06 -5.51 -1.07
C ARG A 161 0.31 -6.17 0.26
N ALA A 162 -0.51 -7.09 0.80
CA ALA A 162 -0.18 -7.84 2.02
C ALA A 162 1.12 -8.63 1.84
N ILE A 163 1.23 -9.39 0.76
CA ILE A 163 2.43 -10.19 0.45
C ILE A 163 3.65 -9.28 0.23
N ARG A 164 3.47 -8.17 -0.50
CA ARG A 164 4.55 -7.19 -0.70
C ARG A 164 5.02 -6.57 0.61
N PHE A 165 4.12 -6.16 1.50
CA PHE A 165 4.51 -5.61 2.80
C PHE A 165 5.21 -6.68 3.67
N SER A 166 4.76 -7.93 3.64
CA SER A 166 5.48 -9.04 4.26
C SER A 166 6.92 -9.13 3.76
N ALA A 167 7.13 -9.06 2.43
CA ALA A 167 8.47 -9.06 1.82
C ALA A 167 9.32 -7.86 2.22
N GLN A 168 8.76 -6.64 2.17
CA GLN A 168 9.50 -5.40 2.43
C GLN A 168 9.82 -5.19 3.91
N LEU A 169 8.92 -5.59 4.81
CA LEU A 169 9.06 -5.36 6.24
C LEU A 169 9.62 -6.57 6.98
N GLY A 170 9.50 -7.77 6.41
CA GLY A 170 9.81 -9.03 7.08
C GLY A 170 8.81 -9.36 8.17
N PHE A 171 7.54 -9.00 7.95
CA PHE A 171 6.43 -9.25 8.85
C PHE A 171 5.64 -10.46 8.38
N GLU A 172 5.07 -11.19 9.33
CA GLU A 172 4.16 -12.30 9.04
C GLU A 172 2.75 -11.76 8.74
N ILE A 173 2.01 -12.47 7.89
CA ILE A 173 0.61 -12.14 7.63
C ILE A 173 -0.23 -12.87 8.68
N GLU A 174 -1.10 -12.14 9.38
CA GLU A 174 -2.04 -12.70 10.35
C GLU A 174 -2.90 -13.80 9.73
N ASP A 175 -3.23 -14.84 10.51
CA ASP A 175 -3.95 -16.01 10.02
C ASP A 175 -5.31 -15.67 9.37
N ALA A 176 -6.11 -14.82 10.00
CA ALA A 176 -7.40 -14.39 9.42
C ALA A 176 -7.21 -13.61 8.12
N THR A 177 -6.20 -12.73 8.07
CA THR A 177 -5.83 -11.99 6.85
C THR A 177 -5.33 -12.95 5.76
N ARG A 178 -4.53 -13.96 6.13
CA ARG A 178 -4.03 -14.98 5.20
C ARG A 178 -5.16 -15.87 4.64
N GLN A 179 -6.12 -16.25 5.48
CA GLN A 179 -7.29 -17.01 5.05
C GLN A 179 -8.13 -16.22 4.04
N ALA A 180 -8.38 -14.94 4.30
CA ALA A 180 -9.10 -14.07 3.39
C ALA A 180 -8.37 -13.87 2.04
N ILE A 181 -7.02 -13.88 2.02
CA ILE A 181 -6.24 -13.88 0.77
C ILE A 181 -6.66 -15.06 -0.13
N THR A 182 -6.71 -16.26 0.42
CA THR A 182 -7.08 -17.46 -0.33
C THR A 182 -8.55 -17.42 -0.78
N GLU A 183 -9.44 -16.96 0.09
CA GLU A 183 -10.87 -16.87 -0.17
C GLU A 183 -11.20 -15.89 -1.30
N ILE A 184 -10.58 -14.71 -1.29
CA ILE A 184 -10.87 -13.62 -2.23
C ILE A 184 -9.92 -13.61 -3.45
N ALA A 185 -8.97 -14.55 -3.53
CA ALA A 185 -8.04 -14.69 -4.65
C ALA A 185 -8.70 -14.60 -6.05
N PRO A 186 -9.88 -15.20 -6.32
CA PRO A 186 -10.54 -15.10 -7.62
C PRO A 186 -10.82 -13.65 -8.06
N ASN A 187 -11.05 -12.73 -7.15
CA ASN A 187 -11.33 -11.32 -7.48
C ASN A 187 -10.13 -10.60 -8.11
N LEU A 188 -8.92 -11.16 -8.04
CA LEU A 188 -7.74 -10.60 -8.74
C LEU A 188 -7.90 -10.55 -10.26
N ILE A 189 -8.82 -11.32 -10.85
CA ILE A 189 -9.12 -11.25 -12.29
C ILE A 189 -9.64 -9.87 -12.71
N HIS A 190 -10.28 -9.13 -11.80
CA HIS A 190 -10.81 -7.80 -12.02
C HIS A 190 -9.76 -6.70 -11.85
N VAL A 191 -8.57 -7.03 -11.33
CA VAL A 191 -7.48 -6.07 -11.15
C VAL A 191 -6.66 -5.96 -12.43
N SER A 192 -6.36 -4.74 -12.88
CA SER A 192 -5.57 -4.53 -14.08
C SER A 192 -4.15 -5.11 -13.94
N LYS A 193 -3.63 -5.66 -15.03
CA LYS A 193 -2.30 -6.31 -15.05
C LYS A 193 -1.17 -5.34 -14.69
N GLU A 194 -1.32 -4.07 -15.02
CA GLU A 194 -0.35 -3.02 -14.68
C GLU A 194 -0.27 -2.82 -13.17
N ARG A 195 -1.39 -2.81 -12.46
CA ARG A 195 -1.43 -2.71 -10.99
C ARG A 195 -0.78 -3.93 -10.34
N ILE A 196 -1.11 -5.13 -10.81
CA ILE A 196 -0.50 -6.39 -10.37
C ILE A 196 1.02 -6.33 -10.58
N GLN A 197 1.48 -5.95 -11.77
CA GLN A 197 2.89 -5.84 -12.10
C GLN A 197 3.64 -4.85 -11.18
N VAL A 198 3.02 -3.73 -10.82
CA VAL A 198 3.62 -2.76 -9.90
C VAL A 198 3.86 -3.38 -8.52
N GLU A 199 2.89 -4.09 -7.97
CA GLU A 199 3.02 -4.74 -6.65
C GLU A 199 4.06 -5.87 -6.68
N LEU A 200 4.04 -6.73 -7.70
CA LEU A 200 5.03 -7.79 -7.89
C LEU A 200 6.44 -7.22 -8.10
N THR A 201 6.57 -6.12 -8.84
CA THR A 201 7.88 -5.44 -9.02
C THR A 201 8.41 -4.94 -7.68
N LYS A 202 7.58 -4.29 -6.86
CA LYS A 202 7.97 -3.82 -5.54
C LYS A 202 8.34 -4.99 -4.60
N LEU A 203 7.65 -6.12 -4.72
CA LEU A 203 7.97 -7.34 -3.98
C LEU A 203 9.34 -7.89 -4.41
N LEU A 204 9.57 -8.04 -5.71
CA LEU A 204 10.85 -8.52 -6.27
C LEU A 204 12.03 -7.62 -5.90
N LEU A 205 11.82 -6.30 -5.79
CA LEU A 205 12.84 -5.34 -5.41
C LEU A 205 13.08 -5.25 -3.90
N SER A 206 12.29 -5.95 -3.10
CA SER A 206 12.47 -6.00 -1.64
C SER A 206 13.73 -6.77 -1.23
N ASP A 207 14.04 -6.70 0.07
CA ASP A 207 15.13 -7.49 0.66
C ASP A 207 14.80 -8.99 0.77
N ARG A 208 13.51 -9.35 0.57
CA ARG A 208 13.00 -10.73 0.69
C ARG A 208 12.18 -11.15 -0.53
N PRO A 209 12.77 -11.17 -1.74
CA PRO A 209 12.05 -11.51 -2.98
C PRO A 209 11.51 -12.96 -2.95
N GLN A 210 12.11 -13.86 -2.15
CA GLN A 210 11.64 -15.23 -1.93
C GLN A 210 10.23 -15.30 -1.31
N THR A 211 9.74 -14.21 -0.69
CA THR A 211 8.33 -14.10 -0.24
C THR A 211 7.33 -14.23 -1.40
N MET A 212 7.81 -14.17 -2.63
CA MET A 212 7.01 -14.48 -3.82
C MET A 212 6.35 -15.88 -3.74
N LYS A 213 6.95 -16.83 -3.01
CA LYS A 213 6.37 -18.15 -2.78
C LYS A 213 4.96 -18.08 -2.16
N LEU A 214 4.66 -17.06 -1.35
CA LEU A 214 3.32 -16.88 -0.79
C LEU A 214 2.24 -16.70 -1.87
N VAL A 215 2.59 -16.17 -3.04
CA VAL A 215 1.67 -16.04 -4.17
C VAL A 215 1.18 -17.40 -4.66
N TYR A 216 2.00 -18.42 -4.51
CA TYR A 216 1.68 -19.82 -4.86
C TYR A 216 1.03 -20.56 -3.70
N GLU A 217 1.60 -20.44 -2.51
CA GLU A 217 1.11 -21.08 -1.29
C GLU A 217 -0.32 -20.65 -0.92
N THR A 218 -0.71 -19.42 -1.23
CA THR A 218 -2.05 -18.89 -0.99
C THR A 218 -3.02 -19.11 -2.16
N GLY A 219 -2.58 -19.78 -3.24
CA GLY A 219 -3.42 -20.11 -4.38
C GLY A 219 -3.80 -18.94 -5.29
N ILE A 220 -3.13 -17.77 -5.18
CA ILE A 220 -3.45 -16.58 -5.99
C ILE A 220 -2.76 -16.57 -7.36
N SER A 221 -1.73 -17.39 -7.56
CA SER A 221 -0.94 -17.44 -8.80
C SER A 221 -1.75 -17.62 -10.09
N PRO A 222 -2.82 -18.46 -10.16
CA PRO A 222 -3.63 -18.61 -11.38
C PRO A 222 -4.29 -17.30 -11.82
N TYR A 223 -4.65 -16.44 -10.87
CA TYR A 223 -5.33 -15.18 -11.13
C TYR A 223 -4.37 -14.04 -11.50
N VAL A 224 -3.07 -14.22 -11.24
CA VAL A 224 -2.01 -13.31 -11.71
C VAL A 224 -1.81 -13.48 -13.21
N SER A 225 -1.40 -14.65 -13.65
CA SER A 225 -1.37 -15.09 -15.06
C SER A 225 -1.14 -16.59 -15.14
N GLU A 226 -1.55 -17.22 -16.26
CA GLU A 226 -1.32 -18.64 -16.49
C GLU A 226 0.18 -18.99 -16.51
N THR A 227 0.98 -18.18 -17.20
CA THR A 227 2.43 -18.36 -17.26
C THR A 227 3.06 -18.27 -15.88
N PHE A 228 2.63 -17.29 -15.08
CA PHE A 228 3.11 -17.11 -13.72
C PHE A 228 2.75 -18.31 -12.83
N HIS A 229 1.56 -18.86 -12.98
CA HIS A 229 1.13 -20.03 -12.23
C HIS A 229 2.00 -21.26 -12.52
N LYS A 230 2.34 -21.49 -13.80
CA LYS A 230 3.19 -22.61 -14.21
C LYS A 230 4.63 -22.55 -13.67
N MET A 231 5.07 -21.39 -13.20
CA MET A 231 6.42 -21.20 -12.63
C MET A 231 6.55 -21.59 -11.16
N GLY A 232 5.43 -21.94 -10.50
CA GLY A 232 5.36 -22.03 -9.03
C GLY A 232 6.32 -22.99 -8.36
N GLU A 233 6.61 -24.11 -8.99
CA GLU A 233 7.47 -25.16 -8.42
C GLU A 233 8.96 -24.77 -8.36
N MET A 234 9.37 -23.74 -9.12
CA MET A 234 10.77 -23.36 -9.29
C MET A 234 11.21 -22.18 -8.42
N LEU A 235 10.27 -21.51 -7.74
CA LEU A 235 10.56 -20.30 -6.96
C LEU A 235 11.08 -20.57 -5.55
N ALA A 236 11.03 -21.79 -5.07
CA ALA A 236 11.45 -22.15 -3.71
C ALA A 236 12.94 -21.81 -3.46
N ASP A 237 13.77 -21.85 -4.50
CA ASP A 237 15.24 -21.72 -4.42
C ASP A 237 15.79 -20.46 -5.11
N MET A 238 14.99 -19.39 -5.22
CA MET A 238 15.43 -18.16 -5.88
C MET A 238 16.64 -17.53 -5.17
N PRO A 239 17.84 -17.50 -5.77
CA PRO A 239 19.02 -16.96 -5.14
C PRO A 239 18.91 -15.45 -4.92
N ILE A 240 19.16 -14.98 -3.70
CA ILE A 240 19.06 -13.56 -3.30
C ILE A 240 20.29 -12.75 -3.72
N THR A 241 21.24 -13.36 -4.43
CA THR A 241 22.54 -12.76 -4.78
C THR A 241 22.48 -11.69 -5.86
N VAL A 242 21.33 -11.53 -6.52
CA VAL A 242 21.17 -10.54 -7.61
C VAL A 242 20.79 -9.17 -7.04
N PRO A 243 21.50 -8.10 -7.41
CA PRO A 243 21.19 -6.74 -6.98
C PRO A 243 19.73 -6.36 -7.21
N ALA A 244 19.17 -5.50 -6.34
CA ALA A 244 17.78 -5.04 -6.41
C ALA A 244 17.55 -4.03 -7.56
N LYS A 245 17.89 -4.44 -8.79
CA LYS A 245 17.62 -3.69 -10.03
C LYS A 245 16.45 -4.34 -10.77
N LYS A 246 15.46 -3.54 -11.18
CA LYS A 246 14.22 -4.02 -11.80
C LYS A 246 14.48 -5.03 -12.93
N ALA A 247 15.30 -4.68 -13.89
CA ALA A 247 15.60 -5.54 -15.04
C ALA A 247 16.24 -6.88 -14.60
N LEU A 248 17.21 -6.85 -13.68
CA LEU A 248 17.89 -8.06 -13.22
C LEU A 248 16.98 -8.99 -12.42
N ARG A 249 16.16 -8.43 -11.50
CA ARG A 249 15.23 -9.22 -10.69
C ARG A 249 14.12 -9.84 -11.54
N TRP A 250 13.59 -9.10 -12.51
CA TRP A 250 12.63 -9.65 -13.47
C TRP A 250 13.28 -10.65 -14.41
N ALA A 251 14.50 -10.40 -14.93
CA ALA A 251 15.20 -11.35 -15.78
C ALA A 251 15.48 -12.66 -15.05
N LEU A 252 15.94 -12.61 -13.79
CA LEU A 252 16.14 -13.80 -12.97
C LEU A 252 14.82 -14.56 -12.77
N PHE A 253 13.77 -13.85 -12.39
CA PHE A 253 12.45 -14.42 -12.17
C PHE A 253 11.91 -15.08 -13.45
N LEU A 254 12.04 -14.41 -14.61
CA LEU A 254 11.58 -14.94 -15.91
C LEU A 254 12.48 -16.02 -16.48
N SER A 255 13.80 -16.01 -16.17
CA SER A 255 14.71 -17.06 -16.65
C SER A 255 14.36 -18.45 -16.10
N LEU A 256 13.72 -18.50 -14.95
CA LEU A 256 13.19 -19.75 -14.38
C LEU A 256 12.10 -20.36 -15.26
N ILE A 257 11.41 -19.59 -16.11
CA ILE A 257 10.41 -20.07 -17.07
C ILE A 257 11.08 -20.95 -18.15
N HIS A 258 12.25 -20.54 -18.66
CA HIS A 258 12.93 -21.23 -19.74
C HIS A 258 13.59 -22.56 -19.32
N ILE A 259 13.87 -22.71 -18.03
CA ILE A 259 14.46 -23.97 -17.52
C ILE A 259 13.40 -25.09 -17.43
N SER A 260 12.12 -24.75 -17.33
CA SER A 260 11.03 -25.72 -17.18
C SER A 260 10.37 -26.16 -18.50
N GLU A 261 10.59 -25.46 -19.61
CA GLU A 261 10.17 -25.96 -20.91
C GLU A 261 11.27 -26.88 -21.47
N PRO A 262 11.06 -28.22 -21.51
CA PRO A 262 11.94 -29.07 -22.27
C PRO A 262 11.85 -28.59 -23.72
N THR A 263 13.01 -28.22 -24.27
CA THR A 263 13.16 -27.87 -25.68
C THR A 263 12.45 -28.93 -26.51
N ARG A 264 11.36 -28.58 -27.17
CA ARG A 264 10.66 -29.38 -28.19
C ARG A 264 11.55 -29.53 -29.44
N GLN A 265 12.82 -29.90 -29.25
CA GLN A 265 13.80 -30.11 -30.33
C GLN A 265 14.51 -31.45 -30.27
N GLU A 266 13.88 -32.49 -29.68
CA GLU A 266 14.33 -33.86 -29.90
C GLU A 266 13.13 -34.75 -30.29
N ALA A 267 12.61 -34.51 -31.49
CA ALA A 267 11.79 -35.49 -32.21
C ALA A 267 11.78 -35.10 -33.71
N ILE A 268 12.90 -35.31 -34.39
CA ILE A 268 12.95 -35.62 -35.82
C ILE A 268 13.90 -36.82 -35.98
#